data_a9c788645c46f0812a76d0cd6b09c3f5
#
_entry.id   a9c788645c46f0812a76d0cd6b09c3f5
#
_cell.length_a   1.000
_cell.length_b   1.000
_cell.length_c   1.000
_cell.angle_alpha   90.00
_cell.angle_beta   90.00
_cell.angle_gamma   90.00
#
_symmetry.space_group_name_H-M   'P 1'
#
loop_
_entity.id
_entity.type
_entity.pdbx_description
1 polymer ?
#
loop_
_entity_poly.entity_id
_entity_poly.type
_entity_poly.pdbx_seq_one_letter_code
_entity_poly.pdbx_strand_id
1 'polypeptide(L)'
;MNSSFFNQKTPNEIAKNLAEKIKKRRKRLKISQEVLAQKSGVSLGSIKRFETKYEIALQSFIKIAIALDLDKDIETLFTQKTYNSINEVINGGVNG
;
A
#
# COMPACT_ATOMS: atom_id res chain seq x y z
N MET A 1 1.47 29.19 7.16
CA MET A 1 1.07 27.82 6.86
C MET A 1 0.06 27.83 5.75
N ASN A 2 0.28 27.06 4.75
CA ASN A 2 -0.64 27.03 3.61
C ASN A 2 -1.79 26.05 3.88
N SER A 3 -2.73 26.00 2.95
CA SER A 3 -3.91 25.18 3.12
C SER A 3 -3.58 23.68 3.18
N SER A 4 -2.46 23.25 2.58
CA SER A 4 -2.11 21.84 2.59
C SER A 4 -1.81 21.33 4.00
N PHE A 5 -1.37 22.22 4.89
CA PHE A 5 -1.16 21.84 6.27
C PHE A 5 -2.44 21.35 6.92
N PHE A 6 -3.56 22.02 6.66
CA PHE A 6 -4.85 21.64 7.25
C PHE A 6 -5.49 20.47 6.52
N ASN A 7 -5.14 20.26 5.26
CA ASN A 7 -5.70 19.19 4.45
C ASN A 7 -4.86 17.93 4.49
N GLN A 8 -3.70 18.00 5.09
CA GLN A 8 -2.77 16.88 5.14
C GLN A 8 -3.26 15.83 6.13
N LYS A 9 -3.27 14.57 5.68
CA LYS A 9 -3.66 13.47 6.53
C LYS A 9 -2.56 13.15 7.53
N THR A 10 -2.96 12.67 8.69
CA THR A 10 -2.01 12.20 9.69
C THR A 10 -1.44 10.86 9.26
N PRO A 11 -0.28 10.46 9.81
CA PRO A 11 0.25 9.13 9.55
C PRO A 11 -0.74 8.01 9.85
N ASN A 12 -1.51 8.15 10.92
CA ASN A 12 -2.49 7.13 11.27
C ASN A 12 -3.63 7.07 10.25
N GLU A 13 -4.06 8.21 9.73
CA GLU A 13 -5.09 8.23 8.70
C GLU A 13 -4.60 7.58 7.42
N ILE A 14 -3.36 7.80 7.05
CA ILE A 14 -2.78 7.16 5.88
C ILE A 14 -2.67 5.65 6.10
N ALA A 15 -2.21 5.24 7.28
CA ALA A 15 -2.12 3.82 7.62
C ALA A 15 -3.50 3.16 7.58
N LYS A 16 -4.52 3.83 8.10
CA LYS A 16 -5.89 3.33 8.06
C LYS A 16 -6.36 3.13 6.62
N ASN A 17 -6.09 4.11 5.77
CA ASN A 17 -6.48 4.02 4.36
C ASN A 17 -5.81 2.83 3.67
N LEU A 18 -4.52 2.61 3.96
CA LEU A 18 -3.79 1.47 3.41
C LEU A 18 -4.37 0.15 3.92
N ALA A 19 -4.64 0.08 5.23
CA ALA A 19 -5.20 -1.13 5.82
C ALA A 19 -6.58 -1.45 5.23
N GLU A 20 -7.39 -0.43 5.01
CA GLU A 20 -8.71 -0.61 4.41
C GLU A 20 -8.62 -1.10 2.96
N LYS A 21 -7.65 -0.61 2.21
CA LYS A 21 -7.44 -1.06 0.84
C LYS A 21 -6.99 -2.51 0.80
N ILE A 22 -6.10 -2.90 1.71
CA ILE A 22 -5.65 -4.29 1.83
C ILE A 22 -6.82 -5.20 2.19
N LYS A 23 -7.63 -4.79 3.16
CA LYS A 23 -8.80 -5.55 3.58
C LYS A 23 -9.80 -5.71 2.43
N LYS A 24 -10.04 -4.64 1.68
CA LYS A 24 -10.92 -4.69 0.52
C LYS A 24 -10.40 -5.66 -0.53
N ARG A 25 -9.11 -5.61 -0.80
CA ARG A 25 -8.49 -6.52 -1.76
C ARG A 25 -8.65 -7.97 -1.32
N ARG A 26 -8.39 -8.22 -0.03
CA ARG A 26 -8.56 -9.56 0.53
C ARG A 26 -9.99 -10.06 0.32
N LYS A 27 -10.98 -9.22 0.66
CA LYS A 27 -12.38 -9.59 0.52
C LYS A 27 -12.79 -9.77 -0.94
N ARG A 28 -12.24 -8.97 -1.83
CA ARG A 28 -12.52 -9.12 -3.27
C ARG A 28 -12.03 -10.47 -3.78
N LEU A 29 -10.91 -10.94 -3.27
CA LEU A 29 -10.37 -12.24 -3.62
C LEU A 29 -11.07 -13.37 -2.84
N LYS A 30 -12.00 -13.01 -1.96
CA LYS A 30 -12.82 -13.97 -1.20
C LYS A 30 -11.99 -14.89 -0.31
N ILE A 31 -10.94 -14.35 0.29
CA ILE A 31 -10.13 -15.13 1.22
C ILE A 31 -10.28 -14.58 2.63
N SER A 32 -10.24 -15.48 3.61
CA SER A 32 -10.32 -15.12 5.01
C SER A 32 -8.98 -14.59 5.51
N GLN A 33 -9.00 -14.00 6.71
CA GLN A 33 -7.76 -13.62 7.37
C GLN A 33 -6.86 -14.84 7.59
N GLU A 34 -7.46 -15.96 7.95
CA GLU A 34 -6.71 -17.20 8.16
C GLU A 34 -6.02 -17.67 6.89
N VAL A 35 -6.72 -17.62 5.78
CA VAL A 35 -6.14 -18.00 4.49
C VAL A 35 -5.03 -17.03 4.11
N LEU A 36 -5.23 -15.75 4.35
CA LEU A 36 -4.19 -14.76 4.08
C LEU A 36 -2.95 -15.03 4.93
N ALA A 37 -3.15 -15.40 6.20
CA ALA A 37 -2.03 -15.74 7.07
C ALA A 37 -1.23 -16.91 6.49
N GLN A 38 -1.92 -17.95 6.03
CA GLN A 38 -1.26 -19.10 5.43
C GLN A 38 -0.50 -18.73 4.16
N LYS A 39 -1.13 -17.95 3.29
CA LYS A 39 -0.52 -17.58 2.01
C LYS A 39 0.66 -16.63 2.19
N SER A 40 0.56 -15.71 3.12
CA SER A 40 1.58 -14.67 3.29
C SER A 40 2.71 -15.09 4.22
N GLY A 41 2.47 -16.06 5.10
CA GLY A 41 3.41 -16.37 6.16
C GLY A 41 3.40 -15.36 7.29
N VAL A 42 2.43 -14.45 7.31
CA VAL A 42 2.26 -13.47 8.38
C VAL A 42 1.26 -14.03 9.38
N SER A 43 1.53 -13.86 10.68
CA SER A 43 0.65 -14.41 11.71
C SER A 43 -0.76 -13.81 11.62
N LEU A 44 -1.74 -14.61 11.99
CA LEU A 44 -3.12 -14.15 12.02
C LEU A 44 -3.29 -12.96 12.93
N GLY A 45 -2.61 -12.97 14.09
CA GLY A 45 -2.66 -11.85 15.02
C GLY A 45 -2.17 -10.56 14.38
N SER A 46 -1.08 -10.64 13.61
CA SER A 46 -0.55 -9.46 12.91
C SER A 46 -1.53 -8.94 11.87
N ILE A 47 -2.18 -9.83 11.14
CA ILE A 47 -3.18 -9.43 10.15
C ILE A 47 -4.37 -8.75 10.82
N LYS A 48 -4.88 -9.34 11.89
CA LYS A 48 -6.00 -8.77 12.64
C LYS A 48 -5.62 -7.40 13.20
N ARG A 49 -4.42 -7.28 13.75
CA ARG A 49 -3.96 -6.01 14.30
C ARG A 49 -3.83 -4.95 13.21
N PHE A 50 -3.32 -5.34 12.05
CA PHE A 50 -3.21 -4.40 10.93
C PHE A 50 -4.59 -3.92 10.48
N GLU A 51 -5.56 -4.81 10.37
CA GLU A 51 -6.90 -4.44 9.90
C GLU A 51 -7.68 -3.61 10.93
N THR A 52 -7.33 -3.71 12.21
CA THR A 52 -8.06 -2.99 13.26
C THR A 52 -7.29 -1.82 13.86
N LYS A 53 -5.97 -1.91 13.95
CA LYS A 53 -5.13 -0.89 14.57
C LYS A 53 -4.20 -0.20 13.58
N TYR A 54 -4.15 -0.68 12.35
CA TYR A 54 -3.39 -0.07 11.25
C TYR A 54 -1.89 -0.09 11.48
N GLU A 55 -1.40 -1.07 12.23
CA GLU A 55 0.03 -1.22 12.56
C GLU A 55 0.54 -2.54 12.04
N ILE A 56 1.69 -2.50 11.37
CA ILE A 56 2.31 -3.70 10.84
C ILE A 56 3.77 -3.41 10.52
N ALA A 57 4.61 -4.42 10.65
CA ALA A 57 5.99 -4.31 10.20
C ALA A 57 6.03 -4.24 8.68
N LEU A 58 6.97 -3.47 8.14
CA LEU A 58 7.07 -3.28 6.69
C LEU A 58 7.18 -4.59 5.93
N GLN A 59 8.04 -5.51 6.40
CA GLN A 59 8.20 -6.79 5.71
C GLN A 59 6.92 -7.60 5.72
N SER A 60 6.18 -7.57 6.82
CA SER A 60 4.90 -8.27 6.90
C SER A 60 3.89 -7.66 5.94
N PHE A 61 3.88 -6.34 5.83
CA PHE A 61 3.01 -5.64 4.88
C PHE A 61 3.33 -6.08 3.45
N ILE A 62 4.61 -6.15 3.10
CA ILE A 62 5.04 -6.59 1.77
C ILE A 62 4.62 -8.03 1.51
N LYS A 63 4.79 -8.92 2.50
CA LYS A 63 4.37 -10.32 2.35
C LYS A 63 2.87 -10.42 2.10
N ILE A 64 2.08 -9.63 2.80
CA ILE A 64 0.63 -9.59 2.59
C ILE A 64 0.33 -9.09 1.18
N ALA A 65 0.99 -8.03 0.75
CA ALA A 65 0.78 -7.48 -0.58
C ALA A 65 1.09 -8.50 -1.67
N ILE A 66 2.19 -9.23 -1.52
CA ILE A 66 2.54 -10.30 -2.46
C ILE A 66 1.44 -11.35 -2.51
N ALA A 67 0.94 -11.78 -1.34
CA ALA A 67 -0.10 -12.79 -1.26
C ALA A 67 -1.41 -12.34 -1.92
N LEU A 68 -1.62 -11.04 -2.01
CA LEU A 68 -2.81 -10.45 -2.61
C LEU A 68 -2.59 -9.96 -4.05
N ASP A 69 -1.47 -10.34 -4.65
CA ASP A 69 -1.08 -9.93 -6.01
C ASP A 69 -0.95 -8.42 -6.16
N LEU A 70 -0.44 -7.77 -5.12
CA LEU A 70 -0.19 -6.34 -5.12
C LEU A 70 1.30 -6.01 -5.12
N ASP A 71 2.15 -7.00 -5.41
CA ASP A 71 3.59 -6.81 -5.38
C ASP A 71 4.05 -5.75 -6.37
N LYS A 72 3.48 -5.72 -7.55
CA LYS A 72 3.84 -4.72 -8.55
C LYS A 72 3.43 -3.33 -8.13
N ASP A 73 2.29 -3.21 -7.47
CA ASP A 73 1.85 -1.91 -6.96
C ASP A 73 2.82 -1.39 -5.90
N ILE A 74 3.32 -2.28 -5.04
CA ILE A 74 4.30 -1.89 -4.02
C ILE A 74 5.61 -1.46 -4.68
N GLU A 75 6.09 -2.23 -5.65
CA GLU A 75 7.35 -1.91 -6.32
C GLU A 75 7.29 -0.60 -7.08
N THR A 76 6.12 -0.26 -7.62
CA THR A 76 5.96 0.95 -8.40
C THR A 76 5.41 2.11 -7.59
N LEU A 77 5.43 1.99 -6.27
CA LEU A 77 4.80 2.95 -5.37
C LEU A 77 5.17 4.41 -5.67
N PHE A 78 6.43 4.66 -5.97
CA PHE A 78 6.90 6.01 -6.29
C PHE A 78 7.34 6.15 -7.75
N THR A 79 7.21 5.09 -8.52
CA THR A 79 7.69 5.06 -9.88
C THR A 79 6.84 5.91 -10.81
N GLN A 80 5.55 5.97 -10.56
CA GLN A 80 4.63 6.75 -11.39
C GLN A 80 5.05 8.21 -11.44
N LYS A 81 5.45 8.77 -10.30
CA LYS A 81 5.91 10.15 -10.24
C LYS A 81 7.20 10.32 -11.03
N THR A 82 8.12 9.39 -10.86
CA THR A 82 9.38 9.40 -11.60
C THR A 82 9.12 9.26 -13.09
N TYR A 83 8.23 8.36 -13.47
CA TYR A 83 7.86 8.15 -14.86
C TYR A 83 7.28 9.41 -15.47
N ASN A 84 6.38 10.07 -14.75
CA ASN A 84 5.76 11.29 -15.24
C ASN A 84 6.80 12.39 -15.46
N SER A 85 7.76 12.49 -14.57
CA SER A 85 8.83 13.47 -14.71
C SER A 85 9.67 13.21 -15.94
N ILE A 86 10.02 11.96 -16.17
CA ILE A 86 10.77 11.57 -17.36
C ILE A 86 9.96 11.83 -18.63
N ASN A 87 8.70 11.50 -18.59
CA ASN A 87 7.84 11.71 -19.73
C ASN A 87 7.69 13.19 -20.05
N GLU A 88 7.58 14.03 -19.05
CA GLU A 88 7.52 15.47 -19.23
C GLU A 88 8.78 16.00 -19.89
N VAL A 89 9.92 15.52 -19.44
CA VAL A 89 11.21 15.91 -19.98
C VAL A 89 11.27 15.55 -21.47
N ILE A 90 10.89 14.33 -21.80
CA ILE A 90 10.90 13.86 -23.18
C ILE A 90 9.94 14.66 -24.02
N ASN A 91 8.73 14.87 -23.53
CA ASN A 91 7.70 15.60 -24.25
C ASN A 91 8.07 17.07 -24.40
N GLY A 92 8.86 17.58 -23.47
CA GLY A 92 9.35 18.95 -23.56
C GLY A 92 10.55 19.12 -24.47
N GLY A 93 10.92 18.07 -25.20
CA GLY A 93 12.04 18.14 -26.11
C GLY A 93 13.37 17.87 -25.47
N VAL A 94 13.38 17.47 -24.24
CA VAL A 94 14.60 17.12 -23.53
C VAL A 94 14.69 15.63 -23.44
N ASN A 95 15.73 15.09 -23.97
CA ASN A 95 15.95 13.68 -23.85
C ASN A 95 16.53 13.36 -22.53
N GLY A 96 15.70 12.92 -21.69
CA GLY A 96 16.11 12.60 -20.34
C GLY A 96 16.93 11.36 -20.22
#